data_c2ae6850fdd70c615e8f200c822f16ba
#
_entry.id   c2ae6850fdd70c615e8f200c822f16ba
#
_cell.length_a   1.000
_cell.length_b   1.000
_cell.length_c   1.000
_cell.angle_alpha   90.00
_cell.angle_beta   90.00
_cell.angle_gamma   90.00
#
_symmetry.space_group_name_H-M   'P 1'
#
loop_
_entity.id
_entity.type
_entity.pdbx_description
1 polymer ?
#
loop_
_entity_poly.entity_id
_entity_poly.type
_entity_poly.pdbx_seq_one_letter_code
_entity_poly.pdbx_strand_id
1 'polypeptide(L)'
;MVLVGKIDIDNRDFPLQDEDIIKDNFEYGGMIENIRLGLYEVEDDPMWNLKDGVDYSHYDYTFHAPPVHAKMFTERKAIYIAKSFQRETVMEAFRSWDSVTSFLSAISTAWKNTLTVTINAWTKALKSAAVAISDKATGTARHLLSEAIKKKILPEGATATDFLNSDKAMLYALEEIRNTKSFMAKDMTVAFNDKTLPTFTPFEDNRLTLLTQFANRIKTLKANTYNDSEIGVGDFKEVTSWQGVASTTESVTTYYDYNVNSTIKIAADATNKLGIGVEAYEKSNVIGLMWDYLALGVCPEKTLITSNYAAGADFWNDHGHYTANRWINTGYNIVAFILD
;
A
#
# COMPACT_ATOMS: atom_id res chain seq x y z
N MET A 1 -11.51 32.91 -41.35
CA MET A 1 -12.37 31.95 -40.60
C MET A 1 -11.76 30.58 -40.77
N VAL A 2 -11.12 30.05 -39.73
CA VAL A 2 -10.53 28.70 -39.76
C VAL A 2 -11.67 27.72 -39.52
N LEU A 3 -11.94 26.86 -40.52
CA LEU A 3 -12.92 25.78 -40.35
C LEU A 3 -12.27 24.67 -39.54
N VAL A 4 -12.67 24.51 -38.28
CA VAL A 4 -12.26 23.33 -37.48
C VAL A 4 -13.06 22.13 -37.98
N GLY A 5 -12.42 21.25 -38.73
CA GLY A 5 -13.08 20.09 -39.36
C GLY A 5 -13.39 18.92 -38.42
N LYS A 6 -12.67 18.79 -37.28
CA LYS A 6 -12.89 17.76 -36.28
C LYS A 6 -12.43 18.28 -34.91
N ILE A 7 -13.26 18.08 -33.92
CA ILE A 7 -12.90 18.28 -32.51
C ILE A 7 -12.68 16.89 -31.92
N ASP A 8 -11.46 16.62 -31.43
CA ASP A 8 -11.10 15.38 -30.75
C ASP A 8 -10.99 15.68 -29.23
N ILE A 9 -11.83 15.02 -28.46
CA ILE A 9 -11.91 15.24 -27.00
C ILE A 9 -11.43 13.98 -26.30
N ASP A 10 -10.42 14.09 -25.45
CA ASP A 10 -9.89 12.97 -24.67
C ASP A 10 -10.85 12.59 -23.52
N ASN A 11 -11.41 11.39 -23.62
CA ASN A 11 -12.35 10.81 -22.66
C ASN A 11 -11.81 9.54 -22.02
N ARG A 12 -10.49 9.31 -22.00
CA ARG A 12 -9.88 8.11 -21.43
C ARG A 12 -9.98 8.12 -19.92
N ASP A 13 -10.43 6.99 -19.35
CA ASP A 13 -10.46 6.76 -17.92
C ASP A 13 -9.06 6.33 -17.42
N PHE A 14 -8.61 6.93 -16.31
CA PHE A 14 -7.38 6.52 -15.65
C PHE A 14 -7.66 5.33 -14.72
N PRO A 15 -6.89 4.22 -14.83
CA PRO A 15 -7.18 3.01 -14.06
C PRO A 15 -6.85 3.17 -12.56
N LEU A 16 -7.66 2.53 -11.74
CA LEU A 16 -7.36 2.31 -10.33
C LEU A 16 -6.25 1.24 -10.23
N GLN A 17 -5.19 1.49 -9.45
CA GLN A 17 -4.01 0.62 -9.43
C GLN A 17 -4.05 -0.29 -8.22
N ASP A 18 -4.29 -0.08 -7.09
CA ASP A 18 -4.07 -0.91 -5.90
C ASP A 18 -5.39 -1.32 -5.23
N GLU A 19 -6.25 -2.02 -5.97
CA GLU A 19 -7.56 -2.46 -5.48
C GLU A 19 -7.48 -3.31 -4.21
N ASP A 20 -6.40 -4.07 -4.01
CA ASP A 20 -6.22 -4.89 -2.80
C ASP A 20 -6.13 -4.11 -1.49
N ILE A 21 -5.72 -2.84 -1.57
CA ILE A 21 -5.63 -1.95 -0.39
C ILE A 21 -6.98 -1.27 -0.14
N ILE A 22 -7.82 -1.17 -1.17
CA ILE A 22 -9.14 -0.55 -1.04
C ILE A 22 -10.10 -1.60 -0.48
N LYS A 23 -10.67 -1.29 0.68
CA LYS A 23 -11.65 -2.16 1.35
C LYS A 23 -13.06 -1.67 1.07
N ASP A 24 -14.04 -2.50 1.38
CA ASP A 24 -15.45 -2.16 1.21
C ASP A 24 -15.84 -0.87 1.91
N ASN A 25 -16.92 -0.25 1.42
CA ASN A 25 -17.44 0.98 1.97
C ASN A 25 -17.80 0.84 3.45
N PHE A 26 -17.58 1.90 4.18
CA PHE A 26 -17.75 1.98 5.61
C PHE A 26 -18.78 3.06 5.98
N GLU A 27 -19.50 2.88 7.08
CA GLU A 27 -20.47 3.87 7.53
C GLU A 27 -19.76 5.18 7.94
N TYR A 28 -20.33 6.31 7.51
CA TYR A 28 -19.80 7.62 7.81
C TYR A 28 -19.79 7.88 9.33
N GLY A 29 -18.63 8.24 9.84
CA GLY A 29 -18.44 8.52 11.26
C GLY A 29 -18.02 7.32 12.11
N GLY A 30 -17.92 6.13 11.55
CA GLY A 30 -17.44 4.96 12.26
C GLY A 30 -15.93 4.97 12.54
N MET A 31 -15.50 4.09 13.43
CA MET A 31 -14.10 3.76 13.69
C MET A 31 -13.84 2.33 13.25
N ILE A 32 -12.67 2.09 12.68
CA ILE A 32 -12.27 0.74 12.31
C ILE A 32 -11.59 0.11 13.52
N GLU A 33 -12.17 -0.96 14.02
CA GLU A 33 -11.60 -1.75 15.10
C GLU A 33 -11.11 -3.10 14.55
N ASN A 34 -9.88 -3.43 14.85
CA ASN A 34 -9.30 -4.73 14.56
C ASN A 34 -9.04 -5.48 15.85
N ILE A 35 -9.74 -6.59 16.06
CA ILE A 35 -9.60 -7.47 17.22
C ILE A 35 -8.87 -8.72 16.79
N ARG A 36 -7.78 -9.03 17.48
CA ARG A 36 -6.97 -10.24 17.27
C ARG A 36 -6.96 -11.08 18.53
N LEU A 37 -7.12 -12.38 18.34
CA LEU A 37 -6.99 -13.37 19.40
C LEU A 37 -5.62 -14.04 19.28
N GLY A 38 -4.91 -14.17 20.40
CA GLY A 38 -3.68 -14.94 20.48
C GLY A 38 -3.96 -16.43 20.67
N LEU A 39 -2.89 -17.22 20.71
CA LEU A 39 -2.97 -18.64 21.04
C LEU A 39 -3.20 -18.80 22.53
N TYR A 40 -3.97 -19.82 22.90
CA TYR A 40 -4.10 -20.22 24.28
C TYR A 40 -2.80 -20.91 24.75
N GLU A 41 -2.51 -20.80 26.02
CA GLU A 41 -1.45 -21.59 26.63
C GLU A 41 -1.79 -23.07 26.58
N VAL A 42 -0.84 -23.89 26.20
CA VAL A 42 -0.97 -25.33 26.20
C VAL A 42 -0.28 -25.86 27.45
N GLU A 43 -1.04 -26.48 28.31
CA GLU A 43 -0.52 -27.14 29.50
C GLU A 43 -0.48 -28.64 29.27
N ASP A 44 0.43 -29.31 29.98
CA ASP A 44 0.43 -30.79 29.99
C ASP A 44 -0.84 -31.31 30.64
N ASP A 45 -1.45 -32.34 30.05
CA ASP A 45 -2.66 -32.93 30.57
C ASP A 45 -2.36 -33.55 31.98
N PRO A 46 -2.98 -32.99 33.06
CA PRO A 46 -2.73 -33.43 34.41
C PRO A 46 -3.15 -34.89 34.66
N MET A 47 -4.14 -35.37 33.85
CA MET A 47 -4.60 -36.77 33.93
C MET A 47 -3.55 -37.78 33.51
N TRP A 48 -2.63 -37.38 32.61
CA TRP A 48 -1.56 -38.26 32.12
C TRP A 48 -0.18 -37.93 32.69
N ASN A 49 0.03 -36.73 33.24
CA ASN A 49 1.29 -36.24 33.76
C ASN A 49 1.19 -35.80 35.23
N LEU A 50 0.54 -36.63 36.06
CA LEU A 50 0.40 -36.37 37.51
C LEU A 50 1.76 -36.18 38.16
N LYS A 51 1.96 -35.05 38.83
CA LYS A 51 3.16 -34.74 39.60
C LYS A 51 2.86 -34.91 41.09
N ASP A 52 3.75 -35.57 41.82
CA ASP A 52 3.64 -35.73 43.28
C ASP A 52 3.62 -34.38 43.97
N GLY A 53 2.64 -34.17 44.88
CA GLY A 53 2.51 -32.96 45.68
C GLY A 53 1.76 -31.81 44.99
N VAL A 54 1.20 -31.97 43.79
CA VAL A 54 0.35 -31.02 43.13
C VAL A 54 -1.12 -31.32 43.39
N ASP A 55 -1.89 -30.35 43.86
CA ASP A 55 -3.34 -30.43 44.02
C ASP A 55 -4.05 -30.08 42.72
N TYR A 56 -4.68 -31.04 42.06
CA TYR A 56 -5.43 -30.89 40.82
C TYR A 56 -6.93 -30.65 41.06
N SER A 57 -7.39 -30.53 42.29
CA SER A 57 -8.82 -30.36 42.63
C SER A 57 -9.43 -29.02 42.12
N HIS A 58 -8.59 -28.04 41.81
CA HIS A 58 -9.01 -26.72 41.35
C HIS A 58 -8.93 -26.52 39.85
N TYR A 59 -8.55 -27.53 39.08
CA TYR A 59 -8.31 -27.42 37.63
C TYR A 59 -9.56 -26.97 36.86
N ASP A 60 -10.73 -27.50 37.22
CA ASP A 60 -12.01 -27.17 36.58
C ASP A 60 -12.55 -25.77 36.93
N TYR A 61 -11.96 -25.09 37.90
CA TYR A 61 -12.41 -23.77 38.36
C TYR A 61 -11.47 -22.62 37.94
N THR A 62 -10.44 -22.92 37.15
CA THR A 62 -9.50 -21.90 36.67
C THR A 62 -10.04 -21.27 35.39
N PHE A 63 -10.19 -19.94 35.41
CA PHE A 63 -10.61 -19.21 34.21
C PHE A 63 -9.41 -18.92 33.33
N HIS A 64 -9.39 -19.49 32.13
CA HIS A 64 -8.37 -19.28 31.12
C HIS A 64 -8.85 -18.22 30.12
N ALA A 65 -8.43 -16.97 30.31
CA ALA A 65 -8.79 -15.90 29.42
C ALA A 65 -7.98 -15.96 28.10
N PRO A 66 -8.64 -15.83 26.93
CA PRO A 66 -7.89 -15.72 25.69
C PRO A 66 -7.08 -14.43 25.67
N PRO A 67 -5.84 -14.42 25.16
CA PRO A 67 -5.11 -13.18 24.92
C PRO A 67 -5.77 -12.42 23.78
N VAL A 68 -6.34 -11.25 24.09
CA VAL A 68 -7.06 -10.38 23.14
C VAL A 68 -6.26 -9.11 22.93
N HIS A 69 -6.03 -8.73 21.70
CA HIS A 69 -5.42 -7.47 21.32
C HIS A 69 -6.36 -6.71 20.37
N ALA A 70 -6.85 -5.55 20.81
CA ALA A 70 -7.70 -4.66 20.04
C ALA A 70 -6.93 -3.41 19.61
N LYS A 71 -7.04 -3.01 18.35
CA LYS A 71 -6.44 -1.79 17.82
C LYS A 71 -7.50 -1.00 17.06
N MET A 72 -7.63 0.29 17.39
CA MET A 72 -8.58 1.21 16.77
C MET A 72 -7.86 2.15 15.82
N PHE A 73 -8.43 2.35 14.64
CA PHE A 73 -7.92 3.25 13.60
C PHE A 73 -8.94 4.36 13.37
N THR A 74 -8.50 5.60 13.57
CA THR A 74 -9.37 6.80 13.51
C THR A 74 -8.89 7.80 12.47
N GLU A 75 -7.83 7.47 11.69
CA GLU A 75 -7.27 8.41 10.74
C GLU A 75 -8.16 8.56 9.52
N ARG A 76 -8.69 9.76 9.35
CA ARG A 76 -9.53 10.18 8.24
C ARG A 76 -8.79 11.12 7.31
N LYS A 77 -8.95 10.90 6.02
CA LYS A 77 -8.53 11.84 5.00
C LYS A 77 -9.75 12.30 4.19
N ALA A 78 -9.92 13.61 4.12
CA ALA A 78 -10.95 14.22 3.29
C ALA A 78 -10.30 15.03 2.17
N ILE A 79 -10.84 14.92 0.97
CA ILE A 79 -10.47 15.76 -0.16
C ILE A 79 -11.70 16.48 -0.70
N TYR A 80 -11.43 17.62 -1.29
CA TYR A 80 -12.40 18.47 -1.94
C TYR A 80 -11.94 18.75 -3.37
N ILE A 81 -12.82 18.49 -4.33
CA ILE A 81 -12.58 18.74 -5.75
C ILE A 81 -13.69 19.65 -6.23
N ALA A 82 -13.34 20.87 -6.63
CA ALA A 82 -14.28 21.81 -7.22
C ALA A 82 -14.09 21.87 -8.73
N LYS A 83 -15.19 21.95 -9.47
CA LYS A 83 -15.21 22.26 -10.89
C LYS A 83 -16.29 23.31 -11.16
N SER A 84 -15.99 24.23 -12.09
CA SER A 84 -16.93 25.25 -12.51
C SER A 84 -17.01 25.26 -14.01
N PHE A 85 -18.21 25.49 -14.56
CA PHE A 85 -18.39 25.67 -15.97
C PHE A 85 -19.52 26.66 -16.25
N GLN A 86 -19.30 27.51 -17.25
CA GLN A 86 -20.26 28.48 -17.72
C GLN A 86 -20.96 27.92 -18.96
N ARG A 87 -22.27 27.76 -18.87
CA ARG A 87 -23.06 27.11 -19.93
C ARG A 87 -22.97 27.83 -21.25
N GLU A 88 -23.13 29.17 -21.25
CA GLU A 88 -23.11 29.98 -22.48
C GLU A 88 -21.76 29.89 -23.18
N THR A 89 -20.65 30.03 -22.46
CA THR A 89 -19.30 29.93 -23.02
C THR A 89 -19.06 28.55 -23.67
N VAL A 90 -19.57 27.48 -23.04
CA VAL A 90 -19.49 26.13 -23.60
C VAL A 90 -20.32 26.00 -24.86
N MET A 91 -21.56 26.54 -24.87
CA MET A 91 -22.44 26.47 -26.04
C MET A 91 -21.94 27.33 -27.21
N GLU A 92 -21.32 28.46 -26.93
CA GLU A 92 -20.73 29.34 -27.97
C GLU A 92 -19.47 28.71 -28.60
N ALA A 93 -18.69 27.98 -27.82
CA ALA A 93 -17.48 27.32 -28.29
C ALA A 93 -17.76 26.15 -29.25
N PHE A 94 -18.90 25.50 -29.11
CA PHE A 94 -19.27 24.32 -29.88
C PHE A 94 -20.47 24.56 -30.80
N ARG A 95 -20.29 24.25 -32.07
CA ARG A 95 -21.33 24.45 -33.10
C ARG A 95 -22.39 23.34 -33.15
N SER A 96 -22.15 22.21 -32.52
CA SER A 96 -23.08 21.09 -32.51
C SER A 96 -23.39 20.65 -31.10
N TRP A 97 -24.60 20.18 -30.85
CA TRP A 97 -25.05 19.66 -29.57
C TRP A 97 -24.23 18.42 -29.16
N ASP A 98 -23.85 17.58 -30.12
CA ASP A 98 -23.02 16.39 -29.87
C ASP A 98 -21.63 16.73 -29.32
N SER A 99 -21.03 17.81 -29.83
CA SER A 99 -19.75 18.33 -29.34
C SER A 99 -19.87 18.86 -27.90
N VAL A 100 -20.96 19.54 -27.57
CA VAL A 100 -21.25 20.02 -26.20
C VAL A 100 -21.41 18.84 -25.24
N THR A 101 -22.18 17.83 -25.64
CA THR A 101 -22.39 16.63 -24.81
C THR A 101 -21.08 15.86 -24.57
N SER A 102 -20.26 15.71 -25.61
CA SER A 102 -18.94 15.07 -25.51
C SER A 102 -18.01 15.86 -24.60
N PHE A 103 -18.02 17.16 -24.63
CA PHE A 103 -17.24 18.02 -23.76
C PHE A 103 -17.67 17.91 -22.27
N LEU A 104 -18.97 17.91 -21.99
CA LEU A 104 -19.50 17.74 -20.65
C LEU A 104 -19.16 16.35 -20.10
N SER A 105 -19.19 15.32 -20.94
CA SER A 105 -18.71 13.97 -20.60
C SER A 105 -17.23 13.98 -20.24
N ALA A 106 -16.39 14.68 -21.04
CA ALA A 106 -14.96 14.80 -20.75
C ALA A 106 -14.66 15.51 -19.43
N ILE A 107 -15.43 16.55 -19.07
CA ILE A 107 -15.33 17.19 -17.75
C ILE A 107 -15.63 16.18 -16.62
N SER A 108 -16.66 15.36 -16.79
CA SER A 108 -16.99 14.32 -15.81
C SER A 108 -15.89 13.27 -15.69
N THR A 109 -15.33 12.83 -16.82
CA THR A 109 -14.18 11.90 -16.86
C THR A 109 -12.95 12.51 -16.20
N ALA A 110 -12.63 13.77 -16.49
CA ALA A 110 -11.50 14.46 -15.85
C ALA A 110 -11.67 14.54 -14.32
N TRP A 111 -12.88 14.76 -13.82
CA TRP A 111 -13.17 14.76 -12.39
C TRP A 111 -12.95 13.36 -11.77
N LYS A 112 -13.47 12.30 -12.40
CA LYS A 112 -13.23 10.92 -11.98
C LYS A 112 -11.74 10.57 -11.98
N ASN A 113 -11.03 10.96 -13.05
CA ASN A 113 -9.58 10.74 -13.16
C ASN A 113 -8.81 11.44 -12.02
N THR A 114 -9.20 12.67 -11.67
CA THR A 114 -8.60 13.40 -10.54
C THR A 114 -8.79 12.64 -9.23
N LEU A 115 -9.99 12.12 -8.99
CA LEU A 115 -10.27 11.30 -7.80
C LEU A 115 -9.43 10.01 -7.80
N THR A 116 -9.40 9.29 -8.93
CA THR A 116 -8.64 8.04 -9.08
C THR A 116 -7.14 8.25 -8.87
N VAL A 117 -6.57 9.31 -9.46
CA VAL A 117 -5.16 9.68 -9.26
C VAL A 117 -4.87 9.96 -7.77
N THR A 118 -5.78 10.65 -7.09
CA THR A 118 -5.62 10.96 -5.67
C THR A 118 -5.69 9.70 -4.80
N ILE A 119 -6.61 8.78 -5.09
CA ILE A 119 -6.70 7.49 -4.39
C ILE A 119 -5.43 6.67 -4.64
N ASN A 120 -4.96 6.58 -5.88
CA ASN A 120 -3.70 5.90 -6.20
C ASN A 120 -2.49 6.53 -5.48
N ALA A 121 -2.48 7.84 -5.32
CA ALA A 121 -1.45 8.52 -4.54
C ALA A 121 -1.53 8.14 -3.05
N TRP A 122 -2.73 8.03 -2.49
CA TRP A 122 -2.90 7.59 -1.09
C TRP A 122 -2.46 6.15 -0.86
N THR A 123 -2.80 5.23 -1.75
CA THR A 123 -2.38 3.83 -1.63
C THR A 123 -0.85 3.70 -1.74
N LYS A 124 -0.21 4.42 -2.65
CA LYS A 124 1.26 4.48 -2.75
C LYS A 124 1.91 5.08 -1.50
N ALA A 125 1.36 6.18 -0.97
CA ALA A 125 1.84 6.79 0.26
C ALA A 125 1.73 5.84 1.45
N LEU A 126 0.62 5.07 1.53
CA LEU A 126 0.41 4.08 2.57
C LEU A 126 1.44 2.94 2.50
N LYS A 127 1.73 2.43 1.29
CA LYS A 127 2.80 1.45 1.06
C LYS A 127 4.17 1.99 1.47
N SER A 128 4.47 3.23 1.10
CA SER A 128 5.74 3.89 1.48
C SER A 128 5.86 4.04 3.00
N ALA A 129 4.76 4.37 3.68
CA ALA A 129 4.70 4.40 5.13
C ALA A 129 4.91 3.01 5.75
N ALA A 130 4.33 1.96 5.15
CA ALA A 130 4.54 0.58 5.60
C ALA A 130 6.01 0.13 5.46
N VAL A 131 6.72 0.57 4.39
CA VAL A 131 8.17 0.35 4.27
C VAL A 131 8.93 1.02 5.40
N ALA A 132 8.61 2.28 5.73
CA ALA A 132 9.26 3.00 6.82
C ALA A 132 9.02 2.33 8.18
N ILE A 133 7.82 1.84 8.43
CA ILE A 133 7.48 1.06 9.63
C ILE A 133 8.30 -0.24 9.68
N SER A 134 8.35 -0.98 8.58
CA SER A 134 9.12 -2.22 8.49
C SER A 134 10.61 -2.01 8.74
N ASP A 135 11.19 -0.91 8.24
CA ASP A 135 12.63 -0.61 8.40
C ASP A 135 12.95 -0.06 9.80
N LYS A 136 12.17 0.89 10.32
CA LYS A 136 12.51 1.65 11.54
C LYS A 136 11.73 1.23 12.79
N ALA A 137 10.43 1.03 12.67
CA ALA A 137 9.59 0.79 13.83
C ALA A 137 9.58 -0.68 14.27
N THR A 138 9.38 -1.61 13.34
CA THR A 138 9.32 -3.04 13.65
C THR A 138 10.65 -3.77 13.42
N GLY A 139 11.52 -3.23 12.56
CA GLY A 139 12.81 -3.83 12.21
C GLY A 139 12.63 -5.15 11.42
N THR A 140 11.55 -5.24 10.64
CA THR A 140 11.22 -6.44 9.85
C THR A 140 11.76 -6.38 8.42
N ALA A 141 12.39 -5.26 8.02
CA ALA A 141 12.95 -5.10 6.69
C ALA A 141 14.12 -6.06 6.42
N ARG A 142 14.20 -6.54 5.19
CA ARG A 142 15.30 -7.36 4.68
C ARG A 142 16.25 -6.51 3.86
N HIS A 143 17.50 -6.41 4.34
CA HIS A 143 18.60 -5.65 3.70
C HIS A 143 19.40 -6.59 2.81
N LEU A 144 18.89 -6.82 1.59
CA LEU A 144 19.38 -7.88 0.70
C LEU A 144 20.82 -7.68 0.22
N LEU A 145 21.28 -6.44 0.04
CA LEU A 145 22.64 -6.17 -0.40
C LEU A 145 23.65 -6.55 0.68
N SER A 146 23.44 -6.08 1.91
CA SER A 146 24.33 -6.39 3.03
C SER A 146 24.30 -7.89 3.38
N GLU A 147 23.17 -8.55 3.25
CA GLU A 147 23.05 -10.00 3.42
C GLU A 147 23.78 -10.76 2.31
N ALA A 148 23.70 -10.34 1.04
CA ALA A 148 24.41 -10.95 -0.09
C ALA A 148 25.94 -10.81 0.05
N ILE A 149 26.43 -9.66 0.56
CA ILE A 149 27.84 -9.46 0.86
C ILE A 149 28.30 -10.39 2.00
N LYS A 150 27.53 -10.49 3.09
CA LYS A 150 27.83 -11.42 4.21
C LYS A 150 27.89 -12.87 3.76
N LYS A 151 27.01 -13.29 2.84
CA LYS A 151 26.99 -14.63 2.24
C LYS A 151 28.04 -14.83 1.13
N LYS A 152 28.88 -13.81 0.85
CA LYS A 152 29.92 -13.83 -0.19
C LYS A 152 29.38 -14.08 -1.62
N ILE A 153 28.12 -13.71 -1.87
CA ILE A 153 27.51 -13.73 -3.20
C ILE A 153 28.02 -12.53 -4.00
N LEU A 154 28.22 -11.41 -3.34
CA LEU A 154 28.82 -10.18 -3.87
C LEU A 154 30.10 -9.83 -3.11
N PRO A 155 31.06 -9.12 -3.75
CA PRO A 155 32.27 -8.64 -3.10
C PRO A 155 31.94 -7.52 -2.10
N GLU A 156 32.86 -7.30 -1.15
CA GLU A 156 32.79 -6.16 -0.24
C GLU A 156 32.83 -4.83 -1.04
N GLY A 157 31.95 -3.89 -0.68
CA GLY A 157 31.82 -2.61 -1.37
C GLY A 157 30.93 -2.64 -2.64
N ALA A 158 30.27 -3.76 -2.93
CA ALA A 158 29.29 -3.82 -4.02
C ALA A 158 28.15 -2.81 -3.79
N THR A 159 27.66 -2.23 -4.87
CA THR A 159 26.56 -1.26 -4.87
C THR A 159 25.23 -1.92 -5.24
N ALA A 160 24.10 -1.20 -5.03
CA ALA A 160 22.78 -1.65 -5.48
C ALA A 160 22.74 -1.92 -7.01
N THR A 161 23.52 -1.17 -7.79
CA THR A 161 23.64 -1.39 -9.24
C THR A 161 24.35 -2.71 -9.54
N ASP A 162 25.42 -3.03 -8.81
CA ASP A 162 26.13 -4.31 -8.96
C ASP A 162 25.23 -5.48 -8.57
N PHE A 163 24.40 -5.31 -7.53
CA PHE A 163 23.40 -6.30 -7.14
C PHE A 163 22.41 -6.58 -8.28
N LEU A 164 21.83 -5.54 -8.86
CA LEU A 164 20.85 -5.66 -9.95
C LEU A 164 21.47 -6.26 -11.23
N ASN A 165 22.77 -6.09 -11.45
CA ASN A 165 23.48 -6.63 -12.62
C ASN A 165 24.00 -8.07 -12.42
N SER A 166 24.01 -8.57 -11.19
CA SER A 166 24.47 -9.92 -10.87
C SER A 166 23.31 -10.91 -10.86
N ASP A 167 23.32 -11.88 -11.77
CA ASP A 167 22.29 -12.93 -11.82
C ASP A 167 22.24 -13.76 -10.52
N LYS A 168 23.40 -14.01 -9.89
CA LYS A 168 23.47 -14.74 -8.61
C LYS A 168 22.80 -13.96 -7.47
N ALA A 169 23.00 -12.64 -7.42
CA ALA A 169 22.38 -11.79 -6.42
C ALA A 169 20.87 -11.66 -6.63
N MET A 170 20.43 -11.61 -7.89
CA MET A 170 19.02 -11.62 -8.25
C MET A 170 18.33 -12.93 -7.87
N LEU A 171 18.95 -14.08 -8.13
CA LEU A 171 18.42 -15.39 -7.68
C LEU A 171 18.34 -15.47 -6.17
N TYR A 172 19.34 -14.98 -5.46
CA TYR A 172 19.32 -14.87 -4.00
C TYR A 172 18.15 -14.01 -3.48
N ALA A 173 17.91 -12.84 -4.11
CA ALA A 173 16.76 -12.00 -3.75
C ALA A 173 15.42 -12.73 -3.94
N LEU A 174 15.27 -13.46 -5.04
CA LEU A 174 14.06 -14.26 -5.31
C LEU A 174 13.90 -15.39 -4.29
N GLU A 175 14.98 -16.04 -3.91
CA GLU A 175 14.98 -17.07 -2.87
C GLU A 175 14.52 -16.48 -1.51
N GLU A 176 15.09 -15.35 -1.09
CA GLU A 176 14.71 -14.69 0.17
C GLU A 176 13.24 -14.24 0.19
N ILE A 177 12.73 -13.71 -0.93
CA ILE A 177 11.31 -13.35 -1.04
C ILE A 177 10.41 -14.59 -0.89
N ARG A 178 10.77 -15.72 -1.54
CA ARG A 178 10.03 -16.98 -1.45
C ARG A 178 10.09 -17.57 -0.03
N ASN A 179 11.27 -17.58 0.56
CA ASN A 179 11.48 -18.08 1.92
C ASN A 179 10.65 -17.28 2.91
N THR A 180 10.68 -15.93 2.81
CA THR A 180 9.87 -15.05 3.63
C THR A 180 8.37 -15.35 3.46
N LYS A 181 7.88 -15.46 2.22
CA LYS A 181 6.50 -15.79 1.91
C LYS A 181 6.08 -17.14 2.51
N SER A 182 6.94 -18.17 2.35
CA SER A 182 6.67 -19.50 2.85
C SER A 182 6.67 -19.55 4.38
N PHE A 183 7.59 -18.84 5.03
CA PHE A 183 7.67 -18.76 6.47
C PHE A 183 6.44 -18.05 7.07
N MET A 184 6.02 -16.94 6.47
CA MET A 184 4.79 -16.24 6.87
C MET A 184 3.53 -17.10 6.75
N ALA A 185 3.49 -18.00 5.77
CA ALA A 185 2.30 -18.80 5.48
C ALA A 185 2.22 -20.10 6.30
N LYS A 186 3.35 -20.65 6.72
CA LYS A 186 3.42 -21.98 7.36
C LYS A 186 3.64 -21.93 8.86
N ASP A 187 4.25 -20.85 9.34
CA ASP A 187 4.65 -20.72 10.74
C ASP A 187 3.96 -19.54 11.41
N MET A 188 3.47 -19.75 12.63
CA MET A 188 3.01 -18.67 13.51
C MET A 188 4.22 -17.92 14.05
N THR A 189 4.41 -16.67 13.65
CA THR A 189 5.63 -15.93 13.98
C THR A 189 5.35 -14.50 14.43
N VAL A 190 6.25 -13.97 15.25
CA VAL A 190 6.35 -12.54 15.59
C VAL A 190 7.50 -11.85 14.85
N ALA A 191 8.19 -12.57 13.95
CA ALA A 191 9.39 -12.07 13.29
C ALA A 191 9.11 -10.94 12.29
N PHE A 192 7.87 -10.85 11.78
CA PHE A 192 7.49 -9.92 10.72
C PHE A 192 6.38 -8.94 11.12
N ASN A 193 6.08 -8.82 12.41
CA ASN A 193 5.09 -7.90 12.96
C ASN A 193 5.65 -7.09 14.15
N ASP A 194 4.80 -6.38 14.87
CA ASP A 194 5.15 -5.57 16.05
C ASP A 194 5.44 -6.39 17.34
N LYS A 195 5.55 -7.69 17.23
CA LYS A 195 5.84 -8.64 18.32
C LYS A 195 4.77 -8.70 19.42
N THR A 196 3.57 -8.20 19.17
CA THR A 196 2.47 -8.26 20.14
C THR A 196 1.86 -9.65 20.23
N LEU A 197 1.50 -10.25 19.10
CA LEU A 197 0.95 -11.60 19.02
C LEU A 197 1.54 -12.35 17.82
N PRO A 198 1.80 -13.66 17.95
CA PRO A 198 2.15 -14.49 16.80
C PRO A 198 1.08 -14.43 15.73
N THR A 199 1.49 -14.33 14.46
CA THR A 199 0.59 -14.22 13.33
C THR A 199 1.13 -15.04 12.16
N PHE A 200 0.23 -15.63 11.39
CA PHE A 200 0.55 -16.22 10.10
C PHE A 200 -0.23 -15.49 8.99
N THR A 201 0.26 -15.55 7.77
CA THR A 201 -0.39 -14.95 6.60
C THR A 201 -0.58 -16.03 5.55
N PRO A 202 -1.82 -16.51 5.29
CA PRO A 202 -2.08 -17.48 4.22
C PRO A 202 -1.53 -17.03 2.88
N PHE A 203 -1.19 -17.97 1.98
CA PHE A 203 -0.64 -17.64 0.66
C PHE A 203 -1.58 -16.73 -0.16
N GLU A 204 -2.89 -16.92 -0.02
CA GLU A 204 -3.95 -16.15 -0.68
C GLU A 204 -4.08 -14.72 -0.16
N ASP A 205 -3.75 -14.48 1.11
CA ASP A 205 -3.78 -13.16 1.76
C ASP A 205 -2.45 -12.42 1.70
N ASN A 206 -1.40 -13.09 1.22
CA ASN A 206 -0.10 -12.49 1.07
C ASN A 206 -0.05 -11.61 -0.19
N ARG A 207 0.22 -10.33 0.00
CA ARG A 207 0.35 -9.34 -1.07
C ARG A 207 1.80 -8.95 -1.25
N LEU A 208 2.27 -8.96 -2.49
CA LEU A 208 3.63 -8.55 -2.85
C LEU A 208 3.56 -7.44 -3.90
N THR A 209 4.25 -6.35 -3.62
CA THR A 209 4.49 -5.27 -4.60
C THR A 209 5.97 -5.15 -4.85
N LEU A 210 6.38 -5.15 -6.11
CA LEU A 210 7.77 -4.98 -6.53
C LEU A 210 7.92 -3.71 -7.37
N LEU A 211 9.08 -3.07 -7.27
CA LEU A 211 9.43 -1.96 -8.14
C LEU A 211 9.57 -2.46 -9.58
N THR A 212 8.98 -1.76 -10.55
CA THR A 212 8.96 -2.17 -11.96
C THR A 212 10.36 -2.43 -12.52
N GLN A 213 11.38 -1.67 -12.12
CA GLN A 213 12.76 -1.91 -12.54
C GLN A 213 13.27 -3.28 -12.09
N PHE A 214 13.01 -3.64 -10.83
CA PHE A 214 13.38 -4.94 -10.28
C PHE A 214 12.55 -6.06 -10.93
N ALA A 215 11.24 -5.86 -11.11
CA ALA A 215 10.35 -6.81 -11.77
C ALA A 215 10.78 -7.09 -13.22
N ASN A 216 11.14 -6.06 -13.98
CA ASN A 216 11.64 -6.23 -15.35
C ASN A 216 12.97 -6.98 -15.39
N ARG A 217 13.86 -6.77 -14.41
CA ARG A 217 15.10 -7.54 -14.30
C ARG A 217 14.82 -9.02 -14.04
N ILE A 218 13.85 -9.35 -13.19
CA ILE A 218 13.38 -10.73 -12.98
C ILE A 218 12.87 -11.33 -14.29
N LYS A 219 12.03 -10.60 -15.02
CA LYS A 219 11.50 -11.06 -16.33
C LYS A 219 12.62 -11.33 -17.34
N THR A 220 13.65 -10.48 -17.38
CA THR A 220 14.83 -10.68 -18.23
C THR A 220 15.62 -11.91 -17.81
N LEU A 221 15.80 -12.12 -16.50
CA LEU A 221 16.48 -13.28 -15.96
C LEU A 221 15.75 -14.58 -16.34
N LYS A 222 14.41 -14.58 -16.22
CA LYS A 222 13.57 -15.70 -16.68
C LYS A 222 13.71 -16.00 -18.17
N ALA A 223 13.70 -14.97 -19.01
CA ALA A 223 13.84 -15.13 -20.45
C ALA A 223 15.19 -15.73 -20.86
N ASN A 224 16.24 -15.46 -20.09
CA ASN A 224 17.57 -16.00 -20.31
C ASN A 224 17.78 -17.43 -19.77
N THR A 225 16.85 -17.94 -18.99
CA THR A 225 16.93 -19.25 -18.35
C THR A 225 15.93 -20.19 -19.00
N TYR A 226 16.36 -21.35 -19.49
CA TYR A 226 15.54 -22.29 -20.26
C TYR A 226 14.35 -22.91 -19.49
N ASN A 227 14.27 -22.72 -18.18
CA ASN A 227 13.21 -23.31 -17.34
C ASN A 227 12.39 -22.19 -16.68
N ASP A 228 11.37 -21.72 -17.39
CA ASP A 228 10.57 -20.54 -17.06
C ASP A 228 9.63 -20.72 -15.84
N SER A 229 9.24 -21.97 -15.54
CA SER A 229 8.23 -22.24 -14.50
C SER A 229 8.75 -22.17 -13.05
N GLU A 230 10.05 -22.36 -12.84
CA GLU A 230 10.65 -22.43 -11.49
C GLU A 230 11.19 -21.10 -10.99
N ILE A 231 11.48 -20.13 -11.88
CA ILE A 231 11.97 -18.81 -11.51
C ILE A 231 10.78 -17.85 -11.36
N GLY A 232 10.36 -17.58 -10.13
CA GLY A 232 9.28 -16.63 -9.87
C GLY A 232 8.98 -16.51 -8.38
N VAL A 233 8.34 -15.44 -8.00
CA VAL A 233 7.90 -15.16 -6.63
C VAL A 233 6.39 -15.36 -6.45
N GLY A 234 5.72 -15.94 -7.42
CA GLY A 234 4.27 -16.00 -7.50
C GLY A 234 3.68 -14.70 -8.01
N ASP A 235 2.41 -14.47 -7.72
CA ASP A 235 1.71 -13.25 -8.12
C ASP A 235 2.24 -12.04 -7.35
N PHE A 236 2.52 -10.97 -8.08
CA PHE A 236 2.92 -9.69 -7.51
C PHE A 236 2.38 -8.54 -8.35
N LYS A 237 2.19 -7.39 -7.70
CA LYS A 237 1.85 -6.14 -8.38
C LYS A 237 3.12 -5.31 -8.59
N GLU A 238 3.12 -4.53 -9.66
CA GLU A 238 4.23 -3.65 -9.97
C GLU A 238 3.90 -2.20 -9.55
N VAL A 239 4.89 -1.53 -9.00
CA VAL A 239 4.85 -0.10 -8.74
C VAL A 239 5.97 0.57 -9.54
N THR A 240 5.61 1.60 -10.31
CA THR A 240 6.58 2.32 -11.15
C THR A 240 7.49 3.23 -10.36
N SER A 241 6.98 3.77 -9.26
CA SER A 241 7.72 4.66 -8.34
C SER A 241 7.10 4.61 -6.95
N TRP A 242 7.93 4.72 -5.92
CA TRP A 242 7.47 4.95 -4.57
C TRP A 242 7.06 6.42 -4.41
N GLN A 243 5.98 6.67 -3.70
CA GLN A 243 5.57 8.03 -3.41
C GLN A 243 6.07 8.45 -2.03
N GLY A 244 6.75 9.60 -1.98
CA GLY A 244 7.01 10.27 -0.71
C GLY A 244 5.69 10.72 -0.07
N VAL A 245 5.65 10.75 1.25
CA VAL A 245 4.56 11.38 1.99
C VAL A 245 4.98 12.82 2.24
N ALA A 246 4.41 13.72 1.48
CA ALA A 246 4.66 15.15 1.62
C ALA A 246 4.10 15.70 2.94
N SER A 247 4.59 16.85 3.35
CA SER A 247 4.02 17.66 4.43
C SER A 247 2.50 17.82 4.25
N THR A 248 1.79 17.92 5.36
CA THR A 248 0.32 18.03 5.37
C THR A 248 -0.22 19.30 4.70
N THR A 249 0.66 20.28 4.46
CA THR A 249 0.35 21.56 3.83
C THR A 249 0.51 21.53 2.31
N GLU A 250 1.18 20.53 1.77
CA GLU A 250 1.36 20.40 0.33
C GLU A 250 0.22 19.58 -0.28
N SER A 251 -0.32 20.07 -1.39
CA SER A 251 -1.23 19.31 -2.23
C SER A 251 -0.52 18.04 -2.73
N VAL A 252 -1.28 16.96 -2.90
CA VAL A 252 -0.74 15.73 -3.49
C VAL A 252 -0.20 16.05 -4.87
N THR A 253 1.11 16.20 -4.97
CA THR A 253 1.77 16.40 -6.27
C THR A 253 1.72 15.08 -7.03
N THR A 254 1.08 15.09 -8.16
CA THR A 254 0.89 13.92 -9.03
C THR A 254 2.07 13.66 -9.98
N TYR A 255 3.10 14.48 -9.88
CA TYR A 255 4.29 14.36 -10.73
C TYR A 255 5.36 13.53 -10.03
N TYR A 256 5.74 12.44 -10.69
CA TYR A 256 6.84 11.57 -10.26
C TYR A 256 8.07 11.84 -11.11
N ASP A 257 9.21 12.01 -10.47
CA ASP A 257 10.47 12.01 -11.20
C ASP A 257 10.81 10.57 -11.60
N TYR A 258 10.88 10.32 -12.90
CA TYR A 258 11.22 9.01 -13.45
C TYR A 258 12.57 8.49 -12.98
N ASN A 259 13.51 9.38 -12.67
CA ASN A 259 14.88 9.04 -12.27
C ASN A 259 15.02 8.69 -10.78
N VAL A 260 14.03 9.00 -9.93
CA VAL A 260 14.09 8.83 -8.46
C VAL A 260 12.96 7.90 -7.98
N ASN A 261 12.68 6.86 -8.74
CA ASN A 261 11.53 5.98 -8.49
C ASN A 261 11.74 4.98 -7.34
N SER A 262 12.99 4.69 -6.94
CA SER A 262 13.32 3.74 -5.87
C SER A 262 13.45 4.38 -4.48
N THR A 263 13.32 5.71 -4.37
CA THR A 263 13.52 6.45 -3.13
C THR A 263 12.20 6.83 -2.47
N ILE A 264 12.10 6.57 -1.17
CA ILE A 264 10.98 6.99 -0.32
C ILE A 264 11.44 8.17 0.54
N LYS A 265 10.65 9.25 0.55
CA LYS A 265 10.86 10.41 1.44
C LYS A 265 9.57 10.70 2.20
N ILE A 266 9.63 10.67 3.53
CA ILE A 266 8.49 10.95 4.40
C ILE A 266 8.88 12.11 5.32
N ALA A 267 8.10 13.19 5.29
CA ALA A 267 8.33 14.35 6.13
C ALA A 267 7.98 14.06 7.60
N ALA A 268 8.62 14.72 8.54
CA ALA A 268 8.46 14.50 9.97
C ALA A 268 7.02 14.71 10.47
N ASP A 269 6.31 15.70 9.95
CA ASP A 269 4.92 15.97 10.29
C ASP A 269 3.95 14.91 9.74
N ALA A 270 4.29 14.28 8.63
CA ALA A 270 3.50 13.20 8.04
C ALA A 270 3.66 11.88 8.81
N THR A 271 4.83 11.61 9.42
CA THR A 271 5.07 10.37 10.18
C THR A 271 4.16 10.25 11.38
N ASN A 272 3.92 11.34 12.11
CA ASN A 272 3.04 11.35 13.28
C ASN A 272 1.58 11.06 12.92
N LYS A 273 1.11 11.56 11.77
CA LYS A 273 -0.28 11.36 11.31
C LYS A 273 -0.55 9.95 10.80
N LEU A 274 0.47 9.30 10.24
CA LEU A 274 0.35 7.92 9.76
C LEU A 274 0.67 6.89 10.85
N GLY A 275 1.04 7.33 12.06
CA GLY A 275 1.41 6.43 13.16
C GLY A 275 2.73 5.68 12.92
N ILE A 276 3.61 6.21 12.06
CA ILE A 276 4.88 5.57 11.70
C ILE A 276 5.87 5.60 12.88
N GLY A 277 5.76 6.59 13.77
CA GLY A 277 6.60 6.70 14.97
C GLY A 277 8.06 7.09 14.72
N VAL A 278 8.39 7.63 13.54
CA VAL A 278 9.72 8.15 13.19
C VAL A 278 9.64 9.63 12.86
N GLU A 279 10.69 10.41 13.14
CA GLU A 279 10.67 11.86 12.94
C GLU A 279 10.62 12.23 11.45
N ALA A 280 11.51 11.67 10.67
CA ALA A 280 11.55 11.78 9.20
C ALA A 280 12.16 10.49 8.64
N TYR A 281 11.81 10.14 7.42
CA TYR A 281 12.33 8.94 6.78
C TYR A 281 12.74 9.21 5.34
N GLU A 282 13.98 8.87 5.02
CA GLU A 282 14.49 8.85 3.65
C GLU A 282 15.27 7.56 3.43
N LYS A 283 14.88 6.80 2.40
CA LYS A 283 15.52 5.53 2.03
C LYS A 283 15.49 5.35 0.53
N SER A 284 16.66 5.05 -0.04
CA SER A 284 16.83 4.73 -1.45
C SER A 284 16.85 3.21 -1.67
N ASN A 285 16.74 2.80 -2.93
CA ASN A 285 16.87 1.40 -3.36
C ASN A 285 15.87 0.43 -2.70
N VAL A 286 14.65 0.91 -2.47
CA VAL A 286 13.55 0.06 -2.03
C VAL A 286 13.01 -0.72 -3.23
N ILE A 287 13.12 -2.05 -3.21
CA ILE A 287 12.74 -2.91 -4.33
C ILE A 287 11.37 -3.54 -4.18
N GLY A 288 10.89 -3.71 -2.95
CA GLY A 288 9.59 -4.34 -2.75
C GLY A 288 9.04 -4.23 -1.34
N LEU A 289 7.76 -4.55 -1.23
CA LEU A 289 7.01 -4.65 0.03
C LEU A 289 6.11 -5.88 -0.04
N MET A 290 6.16 -6.70 1.00
CA MET A 290 5.28 -7.84 1.23
C MET A 290 4.46 -7.58 2.48
N TRP A 291 3.15 -7.83 2.41
CA TRP A 291 2.27 -7.60 3.57
C TRP A 291 1.06 -8.52 3.57
N ASP A 292 0.51 -8.70 4.75
CA ASP A 292 -0.79 -9.35 4.95
C ASP A 292 -1.93 -8.46 4.43
N TYR A 293 -2.94 -9.06 3.80
CA TYR A 293 -4.11 -8.35 3.26
C TYR A 293 -4.80 -7.43 4.28
N LEU A 294 -4.77 -7.78 5.59
CA LEU A 294 -5.37 -7.00 6.67
C LEU A 294 -4.44 -5.93 7.25
N ALA A 295 -3.16 -5.94 6.87
CA ALA A 295 -2.17 -4.99 7.39
C ALA A 295 -2.38 -3.56 6.88
N LEU A 296 -2.80 -3.40 5.63
CA LEU A 296 -2.98 -2.10 4.98
C LEU A 296 -4.41 -1.95 4.48
N GLY A 297 -4.98 -0.76 4.63
CA GLY A 297 -6.29 -0.49 4.08
C GLY A 297 -6.60 0.98 3.89
N VAL A 298 -7.38 1.23 2.84
CA VAL A 298 -8.08 2.49 2.55
C VAL A 298 -9.55 2.15 2.41
N CYS A 299 -10.38 2.65 3.30
CA CYS A 299 -11.81 2.38 3.29
C CYS A 299 -12.56 3.66 2.93
N PRO A 300 -13.22 3.73 1.76
CA PRO A 300 -14.09 4.83 1.41
C PRO A 300 -15.26 4.96 2.40
N GLU A 301 -15.50 6.15 2.93
CA GLU A 301 -16.64 6.41 3.82
C GLU A 301 -17.78 7.07 3.07
N LYS A 302 -17.50 8.16 2.37
CA LYS A 302 -18.51 9.00 1.74
C LYS A 302 -17.98 9.67 0.50
N THR A 303 -18.82 9.63 -0.53
CA THR A 303 -18.68 10.50 -1.71
C THR A 303 -19.94 11.34 -1.81
N LEU A 304 -19.80 12.66 -1.73
CA LEU A 304 -20.90 13.61 -1.86
C LEU A 304 -20.57 14.59 -2.98
N ILE A 305 -21.47 14.71 -3.93
CA ILE A 305 -21.40 15.73 -4.98
C ILE A 305 -22.54 16.71 -4.74
N THR A 306 -22.21 17.98 -4.63
CA THR A 306 -23.18 19.08 -4.51
C THR A 306 -22.98 20.05 -5.64
N SER A 307 -24.08 20.52 -6.23
CA SER A 307 -24.06 21.50 -7.32
C SER A 307 -24.75 22.78 -6.88
N ASN A 308 -24.18 23.92 -7.21
CA ASN A 308 -24.78 25.23 -6.97
C ASN A 308 -24.64 26.12 -8.21
N TYR A 309 -25.74 26.78 -8.58
CA TYR A 309 -25.75 27.75 -9.65
C TYR A 309 -25.52 29.16 -9.11
N ALA A 310 -24.48 29.81 -9.60
CA ALA A 310 -24.17 31.20 -9.28
C ALA A 310 -24.88 32.16 -10.26
N ALA A 311 -26.09 32.56 -9.93
CA ALA A 311 -26.96 33.37 -10.83
C ALA A 311 -26.37 34.72 -11.23
N GLY A 312 -25.54 35.32 -10.35
CA GLY A 312 -24.90 36.62 -10.65
C GLY A 312 -23.72 36.55 -11.62
N ALA A 313 -23.19 35.35 -11.85
CA ALA A 313 -22.02 35.14 -12.70
C ALA A 313 -22.26 34.07 -13.78
N ASP A 314 -23.47 33.54 -13.89
CA ASP A 314 -23.94 32.56 -14.87
C ASP A 314 -23.03 31.34 -15.03
N PHE A 315 -22.65 30.72 -13.90
CA PHE A 315 -21.93 29.47 -13.93
C PHE A 315 -22.42 28.47 -12.89
N TRP A 316 -22.18 27.21 -13.18
CA TRP A 316 -22.39 26.10 -12.25
C TRP A 316 -21.09 25.75 -11.51
N ASN A 317 -21.21 25.58 -10.19
CA ASN A 317 -20.17 25.03 -9.34
C ASN A 317 -20.57 23.64 -8.88
N ASP A 318 -19.78 22.65 -9.24
CA ASP A 318 -19.91 21.31 -8.68
C ASP A 318 -18.79 21.06 -7.67
N HIS A 319 -19.17 20.61 -6.50
CA HIS A 319 -18.27 20.33 -5.39
C HIS A 319 -18.31 18.85 -5.06
N GLY A 320 -17.19 18.16 -5.25
CA GLY A 320 -17.02 16.77 -4.88
C GLY A 320 -16.27 16.66 -3.55
N HIS A 321 -16.87 16.01 -2.58
CA HIS A 321 -16.27 15.68 -1.30
C HIS A 321 -16.07 14.17 -1.23
N TYR A 322 -14.85 13.74 -0.97
CA TYR A 322 -14.49 12.34 -0.80
C TYR A 322 -13.77 12.17 0.52
N THR A 323 -14.23 11.23 1.34
CA THR A 323 -13.64 10.92 2.63
C THR A 323 -13.32 9.44 2.70
N ALA A 324 -12.14 9.11 3.21
CA ALA A 324 -11.71 7.74 3.42
C ALA A 324 -10.94 7.60 4.73
N ASN A 325 -11.12 6.48 5.41
CA ASN A 325 -10.27 6.02 6.50
C ASN A 325 -9.07 5.27 5.95
N ARG A 326 -7.90 5.45 6.60
CA ARG A 326 -6.66 4.79 6.22
C ARG A 326 -6.03 4.19 7.46
N TRP A 327 -5.45 3.01 7.32
CA TRP A 327 -4.73 2.39 8.43
C TRP A 327 -3.53 1.56 7.99
N ILE A 328 -2.60 1.43 8.92
CA ILE A 328 -1.51 0.46 8.88
C ILE A 328 -1.55 -0.32 10.19
N ASN A 329 -1.81 -1.60 10.12
CA ASN A 329 -1.83 -2.46 11.28
C ASN A 329 -0.54 -3.27 11.38
N THR A 330 0.34 -2.82 12.25
CA THR A 330 1.65 -3.45 12.51
C THR A 330 1.56 -4.81 13.19
N GLY A 331 0.40 -5.16 13.72
CA GLY A 331 0.16 -6.46 14.31
C GLY A 331 0.13 -7.61 13.29
N TYR A 332 -0.08 -7.32 12.01
CA TYR A 332 0.05 -8.28 10.91
C TYR A 332 1.45 -8.21 10.28
N ASN A 333 1.76 -9.22 9.50
CA ASN A 333 3.07 -9.33 8.87
C ASN A 333 3.29 -8.26 7.79
N ILE A 334 4.39 -7.51 7.90
CA ILE A 334 4.84 -6.51 6.93
C ILE A 334 6.35 -6.62 6.80
N VAL A 335 6.85 -6.82 5.58
CA VAL A 335 8.29 -6.93 5.28
C VAL A 335 8.65 -6.09 4.08
N ALA A 336 9.59 -5.17 4.25
CA ALA A 336 10.19 -4.41 3.17
C ALA A 336 11.48 -5.08 2.68
N PHE A 337 11.74 -5.00 1.39
CA PHE A 337 12.96 -5.48 0.75
C PHE A 337 13.75 -4.28 0.22
N ILE A 338 14.98 -4.12 0.70
CA ILE A 338 15.82 -2.94 0.46
C ILE A 338 17.21 -3.40 0.02
N LEU A 339 17.82 -2.68 -0.93
CA LEU A 339 19.20 -2.91 -1.37
C LEU A 339 20.13 -1.88 -0.71
N ASP A 340 20.56 -2.15 0.51
CA ASP A 340 21.51 -1.33 1.26
C ASP A 340 22.44 -2.19 2.13
#